data_8d4133e674a23f59e5d6b40895c87ab6
#
_entry.id   8d4133e674a23f59e5d6b40895c87ab6
#
_cell.length_a   1.000
_cell.length_b   1.000
_cell.length_c   1.000
_cell.angle_alpha   90.00
_cell.angle_beta   90.00
_cell.angle_gamma   90.00
#
_symmetry.space_group_name_H-M   'P 1'
#
loop_
_entity.id
_entity.type
_entity.pdbx_description
1 polymer ?
#
loop_
_entity_poly.entity_id
_entity_poly.type
_entity_poly.pdbx_seq_one_letter_code
_entity_poly.pdbx_strand_id
1 'polypeptide(L)'
;FDKNTALSNEENFEQLRTALKTTRNAYLADKKLKTAWQYFIENYDAVLASCHAQKINALAASYGPALIDRALMDAVFHAAQVGFYQGMRSNMLGIQLGQHPKLSDLAGIDVDKFLAQLSPSNTIAARHTVGLIDPLFKSEITSDMPNDGLPVCLEDVVQHYGHTHYKLKLSGDSQLDIDRLEKINTVIEQSAKVITLDGNEQYKDGHQFNQFFEKF
;
A
#
# COMPACT_ATOMS: atom_id res chain seq x y z
N PHE A 1 -1.75 4.39 7.56
CA PHE A 1 -1.84 5.60 6.73
C PHE A 1 -1.19 6.79 7.46
N ASP A 2 -0.84 7.81 6.70
CA ASP A 2 -0.21 9.02 7.26
C ASP A 2 -1.24 9.84 8.05
N LYS A 3 -1.24 9.64 9.37
CA LYS A 3 -2.15 10.35 10.28
C LYS A 3 -1.70 11.80 10.46
N ASN A 4 -2.64 12.71 10.49
CA ASN A 4 -2.38 14.05 10.97
C ASN A 4 -2.30 14.00 12.51
N THR A 5 -1.10 14.19 13.05
CA THR A 5 -0.84 14.14 14.50
C THR A 5 -1.48 15.28 15.29
N ALA A 6 -1.91 16.35 14.61
CA ALA A 6 -2.67 17.45 15.23
C ALA A 6 -4.16 17.11 15.43
N LEU A 7 -4.63 15.99 14.90
CA LEU A 7 -6.00 15.52 14.98
C LEU A 7 -6.10 14.29 15.89
N SER A 8 -7.26 14.12 16.51
CA SER A 8 -7.60 12.89 17.22
C SER A 8 -7.74 11.69 16.25
N ASN A 9 -7.79 10.49 16.79
CA ASN A 9 -8.03 9.30 15.96
C ASN A 9 -9.39 9.38 15.24
N GLU A 10 -10.44 9.84 15.92
CA GLU A 10 -11.78 9.96 15.32
C GLU A 10 -11.80 10.99 14.18
N GLU A 11 -11.15 12.13 14.35
CA GLU A 11 -11.03 13.14 13.28
C GLU A 11 -10.24 12.62 12.09
N ASN A 12 -9.17 11.83 12.31
CA ASN A 12 -8.45 11.15 11.24
C ASN A 12 -9.34 10.12 10.51
N PHE A 13 -10.17 9.36 11.23
CA PHE A 13 -11.16 8.48 10.60
C PHE A 13 -12.22 9.25 9.81
N GLU A 14 -12.66 10.42 10.29
CA GLU A 14 -13.63 11.24 9.57
C GLU A 14 -13.05 11.79 8.26
N GLN A 15 -11.73 12.03 8.18
CA GLN A 15 -11.07 12.34 6.90
C GLN A 15 -11.23 11.21 5.89
N LEU A 16 -11.06 9.95 6.30
CA LEU A 16 -11.26 8.79 5.41
C LEU A 16 -12.72 8.67 4.96
N ARG A 17 -13.68 8.88 5.88
CA ARG A 17 -15.12 8.89 5.55
C ARG A 17 -15.46 10.02 4.57
N THR A 18 -14.83 11.18 4.73
CA THR A 18 -15.01 12.32 3.84
C THR A 18 -14.47 12.03 2.45
N ALA A 19 -13.27 11.44 2.33
CA ALA A 19 -12.71 11.02 1.05
C ALA A 19 -13.63 10.01 0.33
N LEU A 20 -14.19 9.04 1.07
CA LEU A 20 -15.14 8.07 0.53
C LEU A 20 -16.43 8.75 0.03
N LYS A 21 -17.02 9.66 0.81
CA LYS A 21 -18.23 10.41 0.42
C LYS A 21 -17.97 11.28 -0.81
N THR A 22 -16.82 11.95 -0.87
CA THR A 22 -16.39 12.80 -2.00
C THR A 22 -16.29 11.97 -3.28
N THR A 23 -15.61 10.83 -3.23
CA THR A 23 -15.49 9.91 -4.38
C THR A 23 -16.83 9.39 -4.83
N ARG A 24 -17.65 8.89 -3.91
CA ARG A 24 -19.01 8.41 -4.22
C ARG A 24 -19.83 9.48 -4.95
N ASN A 25 -19.78 10.71 -4.44
CA ASN A 25 -20.56 11.80 -5.01
C ASN A 25 -20.06 12.16 -6.41
N ALA A 26 -18.74 12.16 -6.65
CA ALA A 26 -18.16 12.39 -7.98
C ALA A 26 -18.61 11.32 -8.98
N TYR A 27 -18.52 10.04 -8.61
CA TYR A 27 -18.93 8.93 -9.49
C TYR A 27 -20.45 8.94 -9.76
N LEU A 28 -21.28 9.25 -8.77
CA LEU A 28 -22.73 9.36 -8.95
C LEU A 28 -23.15 10.58 -9.77
N ALA A 29 -22.37 11.64 -9.78
CA ALA A 29 -22.62 12.82 -10.61
C ALA A 29 -22.31 12.57 -12.09
N ASP A 30 -21.37 11.66 -12.39
CA ASP A 30 -21.02 11.28 -13.74
C ASP A 30 -22.07 10.32 -14.32
N LYS A 31 -22.86 10.80 -15.28
CA LYS A 31 -23.95 10.03 -15.91
C LYS A 31 -23.56 9.32 -17.20
N LYS A 32 -22.27 9.42 -17.60
CA LYS A 32 -21.81 8.76 -18.82
C LYS A 32 -21.58 7.27 -18.56
N LEU A 33 -21.87 6.46 -19.56
CA LEU A 33 -21.49 5.05 -19.55
C LEU A 33 -19.98 4.94 -19.74
N LYS A 34 -19.31 4.32 -18.77
CA LYS A 34 -17.86 4.21 -18.71
C LYS A 34 -17.42 2.84 -18.19
N THR A 35 -16.18 2.45 -18.49
CA THR A 35 -15.55 1.32 -17.84
C THR A 35 -15.19 1.69 -16.38
N ALA A 36 -14.94 0.69 -15.55
CA ALA A 36 -14.49 0.94 -14.16
C ALA A 36 -13.21 1.78 -14.12
N TRP A 37 -12.26 1.50 -15.02
CA TRP A 37 -11.04 2.29 -15.16
C TRP A 37 -11.31 3.76 -15.53
N GLN A 38 -12.22 4.02 -16.45
CA GLN A 38 -12.55 5.39 -16.85
C GLN A 38 -13.22 6.17 -15.71
N TYR A 39 -14.07 5.55 -14.90
CA TYR A 39 -14.59 6.19 -13.69
C TYR A 39 -13.47 6.63 -12.75
N PHE A 40 -12.50 5.75 -12.51
CA PHE A 40 -11.35 6.05 -11.66
C PHE A 40 -10.52 7.19 -12.25
N ILE A 41 -9.97 7.01 -13.45
CA ILE A 41 -8.93 7.88 -13.97
C ILE A 41 -9.44 9.30 -14.29
N GLU A 42 -10.69 9.44 -14.71
CA GLU A 42 -11.27 10.74 -15.04
C GLU A 42 -11.74 11.53 -13.80
N ASN A 43 -12.00 10.86 -12.68
CA ASN A 43 -12.44 11.52 -11.44
C ASN A 43 -11.31 11.72 -10.42
N TYR A 44 -10.19 11.01 -10.56
CA TYR A 44 -9.15 10.91 -9.54
C TYR A 44 -8.60 12.27 -9.11
N ASP A 45 -8.12 13.09 -10.06
CA ASP A 45 -7.53 14.39 -9.73
C ASP A 45 -8.54 15.37 -9.12
N ALA A 46 -9.79 15.35 -9.59
CA ALA A 46 -10.85 16.19 -9.04
C ALA A 46 -11.22 15.79 -7.59
N VAL A 47 -11.24 14.49 -7.29
CA VAL A 47 -11.46 13.96 -5.94
C VAL A 47 -10.32 14.38 -5.02
N LEU A 48 -9.05 14.20 -5.44
CA LEU A 48 -7.90 14.63 -4.65
C LEU A 48 -7.91 16.13 -4.40
N ALA A 49 -8.20 16.96 -5.41
CA ALA A 49 -8.29 18.41 -5.27
C ALA A 49 -9.39 18.82 -4.27
N SER A 50 -10.56 18.17 -4.34
CA SER A 50 -11.67 18.43 -3.41
C SER A 50 -11.31 18.04 -1.96
N CYS A 51 -10.60 16.93 -1.77
CA CYS A 51 -10.11 16.52 -0.46
C CYS A 51 -9.01 17.46 0.07
N HIS A 52 -8.08 17.87 -0.79
CA HIS A 52 -7.02 18.81 -0.44
C HIS A 52 -7.58 20.17 0.01
N ALA A 53 -8.64 20.68 -0.64
CA ALA A 53 -9.33 21.90 -0.21
C ALA A 53 -9.92 21.77 1.22
N GLN A 54 -10.15 20.56 1.70
CA GLN A 54 -10.58 20.23 3.06
C GLN A 54 -9.42 19.85 3.98
N LYS A 55 -8.17 20.14 3.58
CA LYS A 55 -6.93 19.82 4.32
C LYS A 55 -6.70 18.33 4.56
N ILE A 56 -7.25 17.47 3.71
CA ILE A 56 -6.99 16.04 3.73
C ILE A 56 -5.76 15.78 2.85
N ASN A 57 -4.75 15.08 3.38
CA ASN A 57 -3.55 14.75 2.62
C ASN A 57 -3.85 13.78 1.46
N ALA A 58 -2.95 13.68 0.49
CA ALA A 58 -3.18 12.89 -0.73
C ALA A 58 -3.36 11.38 -0.45
N LEU A 59 -2.65 10.83 0.52
CA LEU A 59 -2.76 9.42 0.89
C LEU A 59 -4.14 9.12 1.50
N ALA A 60 -4.59 9.92 2.47
CA ALA A 60 -5.92 9.79 3.06
C ALA A 60 -7.03 10.05 2.02
N ALA A 61 -6.83 11.02 1.11
CA ALA A 61 -7.76 11.32 0.03
C ALA A 61 -7.92 10.13 -0.95
N SER A 62 -6.83 9.43 -1.28
CA SER A 62 -6.84 8.27 -2.18
C SER A 62 -7.56 7.04 -1.61
N TYR A 63 -7.84 7.02 -0.31
CA TYR A 63 -8.63 5.96 0.33
C TYR A 63 -10.04 5.86 -0.24
N GLY A 64 -10.67 7.00 -0.55
CA GLY A 64 -12.01 7.03 -1.17
C GLY A 64 -12.05 6.29 -2.52
N PRO A 65 -11.26 6.71 -3.52
CA PRO A 65 -11.14 5.99 -4.79
C PRO A 65 -10.80 4.50 -4.59
N ALA A 66 -9.81 4.17 -3.74
CA ALA A 66 -9.41 2.79 -3.52
C ALA A 66 -10.53 1.87 -3.00
N LEU A 67 -11.47 2.38 -2.19
CA LEU A 67 -12.62 1.61 -1.71
C LEU A 67 -13.72 1.50 -2.77
N ILE A 68 -14.07 2.62 -3.42
CA ILE A 68 -15.14 2.62 -4.44
C ILE A 68 -14.73 1.76 -5.63
N ASP A 69 -13.48 1.83 -6.07
CA ASP A 69 -13.00 1.04 -7.20
C ASP A 69 -12.99 -0.45 -6.91
N ARG A 70 -12.62 -0.86 -5.69
CA ARG A 70 -12.73 -2.27 -5.30
C ARG A 70 -14.17 -2.76 -5.31
N ALA A 71 -15.11 -1.94 -4.83
CA ALA A 71 -16.53 -2.28 -4.86
C ALA A 71 -17.06 -2.35 -6.31
N LEU A 72 -16.64 -1.42 -7.17
CA LEU A 72 -17.01 -1.40 -8.58
C LEU A 72 -16.44 -2.60 -9.34
N MET A 73 -15.17 -2.93 -9.07
CA MET A 73 -14.50 -4.12 -9.62
C MET A 73 -15.24 -5.41 -9.24
N ASP A 74 -15.57 -5.56 -7.96
CA ASP A 74 -16.33 -6.70 -7.45
C ASP A 74 -17.71 -6.78 -8.14
N ALA A 75 -18.42 -5.67 -8.27
CA ALA A 75 -19.72 -5.61 -8.95
C ALA A 75 -19.64 -6.02 -10.43
N VAL A 76 -18.61 -5.57 -11.15
CA VAL A 76 -18.36 -5.93 -12.56
C VAL A 76 -18.14 -7.44 -12.71
N PHE A 77 -17.30 -8.02 -11.86
CA PHE A 77 -16.98 -9.44 -11.92
C PHE A 77 -18.18 -10.32 -11.50
N HIS A 78 -18.91 -9.89 -10.47
CA HIS A 78 -20.16 -10.55 -10.08
C HIS A 78 -21.22 -10.52 -11.20
N ALA A 79 -21.43 -9.38 -11.84
CA ALA A 79 -22.39 -9.27 -12.95
C ALA A 79 -22.03 -10.16 -14.12
N ALA A 80 -20.74 -10.35 -14.37
CA ALA A 80 -20.23 -11.23 -15.42
C ALA A 80 -20.13 -12.71 -14.99
N GLN A 81 -20.38 -13.02 -13.72
CA GLN A 81 -20.24 -14.37 -13.14
C GLN A 81 -18.84 -14.96 -13.30
N VAL A 82 -17.80 -14.13 -13.19
CA VAL A 82 -16.39 -14.53 -13.27
C VAL A 82 -15.67 -14.26 -11.97
N GLY A 83 -14.66 -15.08 -11.69
CA GLY A 83 -13.74 -14.82 -10.56
C GLY A 83 -12.77 -13.66 -10.85
N PHE A 84 -12.20 -13.08 -9.78
CA PHE A 84 -11.26 -11.96 -9.85
C PHE A 84 -10.14 -12.19 -10.87
N TYR A 85 -9.49 -13.35 -10.80
CA TYR A 85 -8.38 -13.68 -11.68
C TYR A 85 -8.76 -13.67 -13.17
N GLN A 86 -9.89 -14.27 -13.50
CA GLN A 86 -10.40 -14.30 -14.88
C GLN A 86 -10.79 -12.90 -15.35
N GLY A 87 -11.48 -12.12 -14.51
CA GLY A 87 -11.89 -10.77 -14.82
C GLY A 87 -10.69 -9.85 -15.07
N MET A 88 -9.62 -9.98 -14.27
CA MET A 88 -8.39 -9.23 -14.46
C MET A 88 -7.67 -9.65 -15.77
N ARG A 89 -7.49 -10.93 -16.02
CA ARG A 89 -6.82 -11.42 -17.24
C ARG A 89 -7.53 -10.98 -18.52
N SER A 90 -8.83 -10.84 -18.48
CA SER A 90 -9.65 -10.40 -19.63
C SER A 90 -9.80 -8.88 -19.70
N ASN A 91 -9.09 -8.14 -18.86
CA ASN A 91 -9.19 -6.68 -18.75
C ASN A 91 -10.64 -6.16 -18.69
N MET A 92 -11.52 -6.83 -17.97
CA MET A 92 -12.93 -6.45 -17.89
C MET A 92 -13.16 -5.05 -17.28
N LEU A 93 -12.17 -4.53 -16.57
CA LEU A 93 -12.20 -3.16 -16.02
C LEU A 93 -11.89 -2.10 -17.07
N GLY A 94 -11.41 -2.49 -18.25
CA GLY A 94 -11.03 -1.59 -19.34
C GLY A 94 -9.82 -0.73 -19.03
N ILE A 95 -8.80 -1.30 -18.36
CA ILE A 95 -7.58 -0.59 -17.98
C ILE A 95 -6.81 -0.19 -19.26
N GLN A 96 -6.55 1.11 -19.38
CA GLN A 96 -5.74 1.70 -20.47
C GLN A 96 -4.79 2.73 -19.84
N LEU A 97 -3.51 2.40 -19.83
CA LEU A 97 -2.46 3.33 -19.39
C LEU A 97 -2.26 4.42 -20.44
N GLY A 98 -1.79 5.57 -20.11
CA GLY A 98 -1.58 6.66 -21.08
C GLY A 98 -2.80 7.52 -21.38
N GLN A 99 -4.00 7.18 -20.93
CA GLN A 99 -5.17 8.06 -21.01
C GLN A 99 -5.10 9.24 -20.04
N HIS A 100 -4.23 9.16 -19.04
CA HIS A 100 -4.01 10.20 -18.06
C HIS A 100 -2.61 10.80 -18.24
N PRO A 101 -2.44 12.15 -18.17
CA PRO A 101 -1.14 12.79 -18.39
C PRO A 101 -0.01 12.25 -17.51
N LYS A 102 -0.32 11.92 -16.25
CA LYS A 102 0.67 11.34 -15.29
C LYS A 102 1.09 9.90 -15.64
N LEU A 103 0.41 9.24 -16.57
CA LEU A 103 0.69 7.88 -17.02
C LEU A 103 1.10 7.84 -18.50
N SER A 104 1.40 9.01 -19.10
CA SER A 104 1.77 9.12 -20.52
C SER A 104 2.95 8.24 -20.91
N ASP A 105 3.92 8.09 -20.01
CA ASP A 105 5.12 7.26 -20.23
C ASP A 105 4.79 5.76 -20.35
N LEU A 106 3.61 5.36 -19.90
CA LEU A 106 3.10 3.99 -19.94
C LEU A 106 2.20 3.74 -21.16
N ALA A 107 1.97 4.73 -22.01
CA ALA A 107 1.06 4.63 -23.16
C ALA A 107 1.43 3.51 -24.16
N GLY A 108 2.71 3.14 -24.22
CA GLY A 108 3.20 2.05 -25.09
C GLY A 108 2.98 0.64 -24.53
N ILE A 109 2.44 0.51 -23.33
CA ILE A 109 2.19 -0.82 -22.72
C ILE A 109 0.86 -1.36 -23.22
N ASP A 110 0.92 -2.53 -23.86
CA ASP A 110 -0.26 -3.33 -24.21
C ASP A 110 -0.76 -4.05 -22.95
N VAL A 111 -1.73 -3.42 -22.27
CA VAL A 111 -2.30 -3.93 -21.02
C VAL A 111 -3.02 -5.25 -21.23
N ASP A 112 -3.75 -5.41 -22.32
CA ASP A 112 -4.50 -6.65 -22.61
C ASP A 112 -3.54 -7.83 -22.77
N LYS A 113 -2.46 -7.63 -23.54
CA LYS A 113 -1.40 -8.62 -23.71
C LYS A 113 -0.70 -8.94 -22.37
N PHE A 114 -0.38 -7.92 -21.59
CA PHE A 114 0.25 -8.10 -20.28
C PHE A 114 -0.63 -8.92 -19.34
N LEU A 115 -1.89 -8.55 -19.19
CA LEU A 115 -2.84 -9.25 -18.30
C LEU A 115 -3.13 -10.68 -18.76
N ALA A 116 -3.24 -10.91 -20.06
CA ALA A 116 -3.48 -12.25 -20.61
C ALA A 116 -2.33 -13.23 -20.35
N GLN A 117 -1.10 -12.72 -20.15
CA GLN A 117 0.09 -13.54 -19.85
C GLN A 117 0.19 -13.94 -18.36
N LEU A 118 -0.59 -13.32 -17.48
CA LEU A 118 -0.59 -13.67 -16.06
C LEU A 118 -1.00 -15.14 -15.89
N SER A 119 -0.28 -15.83 -15.02
CA SER A 119 -0.58 -17.21 -14.64
C SER A 119 -0.74 -17.33 -13.13
N PRO A 120 -1.66 -18.18 -12.64
CA PRO A 120 -1.81 -18.37 -11.20
C PRO A 120 -0.56 -18.99 -10.61
N SER A 121 -0.20 -18.55 -9.40
CA SER A 121 0.81 -19.24 -8.59
C SER A 121 0.11 -20.08 -7.53
N ASN A 122 0.59 -21.30 -7.35
CA ASN A 122 0.08 -22.18 -6.30
C ASN A 122 0.70 -21.88 -4.93
N THR A 123 1.72 -21.02 -4.91
CA THR A 123 2.43 -20.64 -3.70
C THR A 123 2.69 -19.14 -3.68
N ILE A 124 2.71 -18.56 -2.50
CA ILE A 124 3.10 -17.17 -2.26
C ILE A 124 4.01 -17.12 -1.03
N ALA A 125 5.07 -16.34 -1.08
CA ALA A 125 5.93 -16.14 0.06
C ALA A 125 5.23 -15.26 1.11
N ALA A 126 5.14 -15.73 2.34
CA ALA A 126 4.72 -14.92 3.46
C ALA A 126 5.85 -13.95 3.83
N ARG A 127 5.54 -12.65 3.85
CA ARG A 127 6.49 -11.60 4.17
C ARG A 127 6.15 -10.98 5.53
N HIS A 128 7.06 -11.14 6.51
CA HIS A 128 6.90 -10.50 7.82
C HIS A 128 7.27 -9.01 7.73
N THR A 129 6.47 -8.16 8.35
CA THR A 129 6.76 -6.72 8.45
C THR A 129 7.36 -6.42 9.81
N VAL A 130 8.54 -5.80 9.83
CA VAL A 130 9.18 -5.28 11.05
C VAL A 130 8.87 -3.78 11.13
N GLY A 131 8.05 -3.39 12.10
CA GLY A 131 7.65 -2.01 12.33
C GLY A 131 8.76 -1.18 12.99
N LEU A 132 8.56 0.15 13.04
CA LEU A 132 9.54 1.07 13.62
C LEU A 132 9.73 0.89 15.13
N ILE A 133 8.68 0.47 15.82
CA ILE A 133 8.66 0.32 17.27
C ILE A 133 8.55 -1.13 17.75
N ASP A 134 8.52 -2.09 16.81
CA ASP A 134 8.41 -3.49 17.19
C ASP A 134 9.68 -3.94 17.92
N PRO A 135 9.57 -4.72 19.01
CA PRO A 135 10.72 -5.32 19.67
C PRO A 135 11.49 -6.24 18.72
N LEU A 136 12.81 -6.12 18.73
CA LEU A 136 13.68 -6.99 17.95
C LEU A 136 14.11 -8.21 18.77
N PHE A 137 14.41 -8.00 20.03
CA PHE A 137 14.98 -9.00 20.94
C PHE A 137 14.02 -9.33 22.08
N LYS A 138 14.13 -10.53 22.62
CA LYS A 138 13.37 -10.97 23.81
C LYS A 138 13.58 -10.05 25.01
N SER A 139 14.77 -9.48 25.15
CA SER A 139 15.12 -8.53 26.21
C SER A 139 14.36 -7.21 26.14
N GLU A 140 13.73 -6.90 25.01
CA GLU A 140 12.92 -5.69 24.81
C GLU A 140 11.42 -5.90 25.13
N ILE A 141 11.02 -7.13 25.44
CA ILE A 141 9.62 -7.44 25.79
C ILE A 141 9.31 -6.91 27.19
N THR A 142 8.23 -6.15 27.28
CA THR A 142 7.75 -5.56 28.53
C THR A 142 6.41 -6.18 28.96
N SER A 143 6.04 -6.00 30.23
CA SER A 143 4.83 -6.62 30.82
C SER A 143 3.50 -6.09 30.27
N ASP A 144 3.52 -4.94 29.59
CA ASP A 144 2.35 -4.31 28.96
C ASP A 144 2.14 -4.77 27.51
N MET A 145 3.04 -5.57 26.97
CA MET A 145 2.90 -6.17 25.64
C MET A 145 1.93 -7.36 25.67
N PRO A 146 1.32 -7.69 24.50
CA PRO A 146 0.40 -8.83 24.40
C PRO A 146 1.04 -10.14 24.90
N ASN A 147 0.27 -10.92 25.64
CA ASN A 147 0.66 -12.26 26.08
C ASN A 147 -0.48 -13.24 25.71
N ASP A 148 -0.67 -13.39 24.40
CA ASP A 148 -1.71 -14.22 23.79
C ASP A 148 -1.17 -15.53 23.19
N GLY A 149 0.09 -15.84 23.46
CA GLY A 149 0.79 -17.02 22.94
C GLY A 149 1.39 -16.85 21.55
N LEU A 150 1.31 -15.64 20.96
CA LEU A 150 1.94 -15.32 19.69
C LEU A 150 3.30 -14.64 19.93
N PRO A 151 4.24 -14.77 18.96
CA PRO A 151 5.51 -14.05 19.00
C PRO A 151 5.32 -12.52 19.05
N VAL A 152 6.02 -11.87 19.97
CA VAL A 152 5.95 -10.42 20.17
C VAL A 152 7.21 -9.72 19.64
N CYS A 153 8.37 -10.38 19.63
CA CYS A 153 9.61 -9.83 19.10
C CYS A 153 10.09 -10.55 17.83
N LEU A 154 10.99 -9.90 17.09
CA LEU A 154 11.49 -10.44 15.82
C LEU A 154 12.24 -11.77 16.00
N GLU A 155 13.02 -11.94 17.08
CA GLU A 155 13.68 -13.22 17.37
C GLU A 155 12.69 -14.38 17.45
N ASP A 156 11.60 -14.18 18.18
CA ASP A 156 10.56 -15.22 18.33
C ASP A 156 9.80 -15.45 17.01
N VAL A 157 9.54 -14.40 16.23
CA VAL A 157 8.91 -14.51 14.91
C VAL A 157 9.76 -15.37 13.97
N VAL A 158 11.07 -15.11 13.91
CA VAL A 158 12.01 -15.89 13.08
C VAL A 158 12.02 -17.35 13.52
N GLN A 159 12.12 -17.60 14.82
CA GLN A 159 12.17 -18.95 15.37
C GLN A 159 10.85 -19.71 15.17
N HIS A 160 9.72 -19.05 15.35
CA HIS A 160 8.40 -19.69 15.34
C HIS A 160 7.89 -19.96 13.92
N TYR A 161 8.03 -18.98 13.01
CA TYR A 161 7.44 -19.06 11.66
C TYR A 161 8.44 -19.38 10.55
N GLY A 162 9.74 -19.20 10.78
CA GLY A 162 10.77 -19.47 9.76
C GLY A 162 10.61 -18.62 8.50
N HIS A 163 10.19 -17.36 8.65
CA HIS A 163 10.07 -16.45 7.51
C HIS A 163 11.41 -16.23 6.80
N THR A 164 11.33 -16.09 5.48
CA THR A 164 12.49 -15.80 4.63
C THR A 164 12.35 -14.47 3.87
N HIS A 165 11.21 -13.83 3.99
CA HIS A 165 10.92 -12.56 3.34
C HIS A 165 10.52 -11.55 4.40
N TYR A 166 11.17 -10.37 4.35
CA TYR A 166 10.96 -9.32 5.34
C TYR A 166 10.67 -7.98 4.68
N LYS A 167 9.82 -7.20 5.31
CA LYS A 167 9.56 -5.80 4.98
C LYS A 167 9.98 -4.96 6.18
N LEU A 168 11.00 -4.14 6.02
CA LEU A 168 11.55 -3.32 7.09
C LEU A 168 11.08 -1.89 6.93
N LYS A 169 10.48 -1.34 7.98
CA LYS A 169 10.02 0.04 8.00
C LYS A 169 11.18 0.99 8.25
N LEU A 170 11.19 2.11 7.51
CA LEU A 170 12.15 3.20 7.65
C LEU A 170 11.43 4.46 8.17
N SER A 171 12.12 5.23 9.01
CA SER A 171 11.60 6.45 9.62
C SER A 171 11.86 7.70 8.79
N GLY A 172 12.80 7.64 7.83
CA GLY A 172 13.30 8.78 7.08
C GLY A 172 14.49 9.50 7.75
N ASP A 173 14.87 9.08 8.97
CA ASP A 173 16.13 9.47 9.58
C ASP A 173 17.20 8.44 9.23
N SER A 174 18.15 8.82 8.37
CA SER A 174 19.14 7.88 7.82
C SER A 174 19.99 7.20 8.88
N GLN A 175 20.37 7.90 9.97
CA GLN A 175 21.22 7.30 10.99
C GLN A 175 20.44 6.33 11.87
N LEU A 176 19.25 6.73 12.31
CA LEU A 176 18.37 5.85 13.10
C LEU A 176 17.95 4.61 12.30
N ASP A 177 17.69 4.78 11.00
CA ASP A 177 17.33 3.68 10.13
C ASP A 177 18.49 2.69 9.96
N ILE A 178 19.73 3.17 9.73
CA ILE A 178 20.90 2.31 9.62
C ILE A 178 21.15 1.55 10.93
N ASP A 179 21.18 2.24 12.06
CA ASP A 179 21.39 1.62 13.38
C ASP A 179 20.34 0.53 13.67
N ARG A 180 19.08 0.76 13.26
CA ARG A 180 18.03 -0.23 13.41
C ARG A 180 18.17 -1.39 12.44
N LEU A 181 18.52 -1.12 11.17
CA LEU A 181 18.73 -2.16 10.15
C LEU A 181 19.90 -3.08 10.53
N GLU A 182 20.97 -2.56 11.09
CA GLU A 182 22.09 -3.36 11.61
C GLU A 182 21.60 -4.33 12.70
N LYS A 183 20.80 -3.85 13.66
CA LYS A 183 20.22 -4.71 14.70
C LYS A 183 19.28 -5.76 14.13
N ILE A 184 18.41 -5.38 13.19
CA ILE A 184 17.52 -6.35 12.51
C ILE A 184 18.35 -7.40 11.79
N ASN A 185 19.42 -7.00 11.10
CA ASN A 185 20.29 -7.92 10.38
C ASN A 185 20.87 -9.01 11.28
N THR A 186 21.28 -8.69 12.50
CA THR A 186 21.79 -9.71 13.45
C THR A 186 20.77 -10.80 13.76
N VAL A 187 19.47 -10.51 13.60
CA VAL A 187 18.40 -11.47 13.86
C VAL A 187 18.02 -12.30 12.62
N ILE A 188 18.02 -11.65 11.42
CA ILE A 188 17.46 -12.28 10.21
C ILE A 188 18.51 -12.75 9.21
N GLU A 189 19.80 -12.42 9.35
CA GLU A 189 20.85 -12.65 8.34
C GLU A 189 20.93 -14.10 7.85
N GLN A 190 20.66 -15.07 8.71
CA GLN A 190 20.71 -16.50 8.36
C GLN A 190 19.43 -17.00 7.70
N SER A 191 18.30 -16.31 7.88
CA SER A 191 16.98 -16.71 7.36
C SER A 191 16.53 -15.90 6.15
N ALA A 192 16.97 -14.65 6.03
CA ALA A 192 16.47 -13.71 5.01
C ALA A 192 16.95 -14.09 3.60
N LYS A 193 16.01 -14.22 2.67
CA LYS A 193 16.24 -14.37 1.23
C LYS A 193 15.88 -13.11 0.46
N VAL A 194 14.85 -12.40 0.92
CA VAL A 194 14.37 -11.17 0.30
C VAL A 194 14.05 -10.17 1.39
N ILE A 195 14.59 -8.97 1.25
CA ILE A 195 14.32 -7.83 2.11
C ILE A 195 13.74 -6.72 1.24
N THR A 196 12.67 -6.09 1.70
CA THR A 196 12.12 -4.86 1.13
C THR A 196 12.13 -3.76 2.17
N LEU A 197 12.57 -2.57 1.79
CA LEU A 197 12.53 -1.38 2.63
C LEU A 197 11.27 -0.57 2.32
N ASP A 198 10.62 -0.02 3.34
CA ASP A 198 9.40 0.77 3.20
C ASP A 198 9.46 2.03 4.05
N GLY A 199 9.71 3.14 3.39
CA GLY A 199 9.81 4.46 4.02
C GLY A 199 8.45 5.14 4.26
N ASN A 200 7.33 4.64 3.76
CA ASN A 200 5.98 5.20 3.97
C ASN A 200 5.93 6.73 3.84
N GLU A 201 6.43 7.27 2.72
CA GLU A 201 6.44 8.70 2.42
C GLU A 201 7.26 9.55 3.43
N GLN A 202 8.13 8.92 4.23
CA GLN A 202 8.98 9.64 5.19
C GLN A 202 10.17 10.34 4.51
N TYR A 203 10.58 9.88 3.34
CA TYR A 203 11.58 10.56 2.52
C TYR A 203 10.93 11.64 1.66
N LYS A 204 11.49 12.85 1.69
CA LYS A 204 10.91 14.02 0.98
C LYS A 204 11.02 13.92 -0.53
N ASP A 205 12.09 13.29 -1.00
CA ASP A 205 12.39 13.13 -2.41
C ASP A 205 13.36 11.97 -2.66
N GLY A 206 13.59 11.64 -3.94
CA GLY A 206 14.51 10.60 -4.34
C GLY A 206 15.98 10.89 -3.99
N HIS A 207 16.37 12.16 -3.85
CA HIS A 207 17.73 12.53 -3.47
C HIS A 207 18.03 12.14 -2.01
N GLN A 208 17.11 12.46 -1.10
CA GLN A 208 17.23 12.05 0.31
C GLN A 208 17.30 10.53 0.43
N PHE A 209 16.49 9.80 -0.36
CA PHE A 209 16.52 8.35 -0.36
C PHE A 209 17.84 7.79 -0.91
N ASN A 210 18.38 8.37 -1.98
CA ASN A 210 19.69 7.97 -2.51
C ASN A 210 20.82 8.21 -1.50
N GLN A 211 20.80 9.33 -0.76
CA GLN A 211 21.76 9.60 0.30
C GLN A 211 21.74 8.56 1.43
N PHE A 212 20.57 8.01 1.74
CA PHE A 212 20.46 6.88 2.67
C PHE A 212 21.14 5.63 2.09
N PHE A 213 20.89 5.31 0.80
CA PHE A 213 21.51 4.15 0.13
C PHE A 213 23.02 4.25 -0.02
N GLU A 214 23.58 5.45 -0.16
CA GLU A 214 25.04 5.66 -0.22
C GLU A 214 25.74 5.39 1.12
N LYS A 215 25.00 5.42 2.22
CA LYS A 215 25.50 5.14 3.57
C LYS A 215 25.27 3.69 4.02
N PHE A 216 24.31 3.02 3.40
CA PHE A 216 23.93 1.64 3.69
C PHE A 216 24.77 0.64 2.89
#